data_01841ea0abb036cd88c26b5a833eb79c
#
_entry.id   01841ea0abb036cd88c26b5a833eb79c
#
_cell.length_a   1.000
_cell.length_b   1.000
_cell.length_c   1.000
_cell.angle_alpha   90.00
_cell.angle_beta   90.00
_cell.angle_gamma   90.00
#
_symmetry.space_group_name_H-M   'P 1'
#
loop_
_entity.id
_entity.type
_entity.pdbx_description
1 polymer ?
#
loop_
_entity_poly.entity_id
_entity_poly.type
_entity_poly.pdbx_seq_one_letter_code
_entity_poly.pdbx_strand_id
1 'polypeptide(L)'
;MAGKVLSIEITTHFIRGIEVDYLSKKPKVYKNFVIPTPTGAYTDGTVMVNEELVKSIGNAINENKITTKKVVFNSLSSRIATREVTIPPIKEKKIADFVRANAAEYFPVDVSTYEVSYVFLEDVVDGKIKKKRLQVYAVPEDIITAYRNLANKLKLKLAAFDYTGNSMYQMAKNYYKDGVQVFAKIENTSSQVLIISDGEMVLQRTVPYGVKEIFNVLINSELLPTVEDSKSAMDYFARNDVIYDEDHIMNLSVAEMDKIDDSLKELASGISRVIDYYANNNKDKEINKIYILGLGSYIKGIDKLLEYELTRPVKCLSNISGININNRKEKSKGAQQFIACIGSAIEPVILSENLKDGEISEDESLRSTKTVFKIMIIVALLLVLISGGLNVYTMVNIGALNSDLEDLAEAQEVYSNYLDASTKHAEISVVEESMYTVNKQLVAMFEEMEEKLPATVRISSLSTQDSNLTLSLTVLGKDGAAKTLVQLRSMNTIDSVQTMGVTNVDERGDVEMTVTAVMVETE
;
A
#
# COMPACT_ATOMS: atom_id res chain seq x y z
N MET A 1 12.83 8.50 23.53
CA MET A 1 11.85 7.70 22.75
C MET A 1 11.08 8.69 21.91
N ALA A 2 10.92 8.44 20.61
CA ALA A 2 10.04 9.23 19.78
C ALA A 2 8.63 9.24 20.40
N GLY A 3 8.01 10.40 20.55
CA GLY A 3 6.65 10.49 21.07
C GLY A 3 5.67 9.87 20.08
N LYS A 4 4.43 9.60 20.53
CA LYS A 4 3.37 9.17 19.64
C LYS A 4 2.61 10.36 19.08
N VAL A 5 2.05 10.17 17.88
CA VAL A 5 1.15 11.11 17.23
C VAL A 5 -0.08 10.37 16.70
N LEU A 6 -1.21 11.04 16.65
CA LEU A 6 -2.38 10.62 15.88
C LEU A 6 -2.25 11.23 14.49
N SER A 7 -1.97 10.42 13.49
CA SER A 7 -1.93 10.87 12.10
C SER A 7 -3.27 10.60 11.43
N ILE A 8 -3.89 11.62 10.82
CA ILE A 8 -5.22 11.56 10.20
C ILE A 8 -5.13 12.06 8.77
N GLU A 9 -5.60 11.24 7.85
CA GLU A 9 -5.88 11.59 6.46
C GLU A 9 -7.39 11.77 6.29
N ILE A 10 -7.81 12.91 5.73
CA ILE A 10 -9.21 13.17 5.37
C ILE A 10 -9.30 13.26 3.84
N THR A 11 -10.18 12.43 3.27
CA THR A 11 -10.48 12.42 1.84
C THR A 11 -12.00 12.59 1.62
N THR A 12 -12.44 12.66 0.38
CA THR A 12 -13.87 12.82 0.06
C THR A 12 -14.76 11.74 0.66
N HIS A 13 -14.29 10.50 0.68
CA HIS A 13 -15.11 9.35 1.08
C HIS A 13 -14.76 8.77 2.45
N PHE A 14 -13.49 8.89 2.88
CA PHE A 14 -13.00 8.24 4.09
C PHE A 14 -12.08 9.14 4.90
N ILE A 15 -12.20 9.01 6.21
CA ILE A 15 -11.24 9.52 7.19
C ILE A 15 -10.47 8.32 7.73
N ARG A 16 -9.16 8.35 7.58
CA ARG A 16 -8.26 7.32 8.07
C ARG A 16 -7.39 7.88 9.17
N GLY A 17 -7.26 7.19 10.28
CA GLY A 17 -6.42 7.63 11.38
C GLY A 17 -5.61 6.49 11.99
N ILE A 18 -4.38 6.81 12.40
CA ILE A 18 -3.50 5.89 13.11
C ILE A 18 -2.83 6.55 14.30
N GLU A 19 -2.68 5.83 15.40
CA GLU A 19 -1.75 6.18 16.47
C GLU A 19 -0.39 5.54 16.16
N VAL A 20 0.65 6.35 15.98
CA VAL A 20 1.93 5.92 15.40
C VAL A 20 3.10 6.66 16.05
N ASP A 21 4.32 6.10 15.98
CA ASP A 21 5.55 6.79 16.38
C ASP A 21 5.79 8.03 15.52
N TYR A 22 6.10 9.16 16.16
CA TYR A 22 6.29 10.44 15.50
C TYR A 22 7.79 10.72 15.24
N LEU A 23 8.11 11.19 14.04
CA LEU A 23 9.46 11.48 13.56
C LEU A 23 10.40 10.26 13.63
N SER A 24 9.88 9.11 13.29
CA SER A 24 10.60 7.83 13.28
C SER A 24 10.71 7.27 11.86
N LYS A 25 11.92 6.94 11.42
CA LYS A 25 12.14 6.30 10.10
C LYS A 25 11.52 4.90 9.97
N LYS A 26 11.24 4.24 11.09
CA LYS A 26 10.57 2.92 11.16
C LYS A 26 9.43 2.99 12.18
N PRO A 27 8.35 3.71 11.85
CA PRO A 27 7.27 3.97 12.79
C PRO A 27 6.49 2.70 13.09
N LYS A 28 6.15 2.49 14.36
CA LYS A 28 5.25 1.44 14.80
C LYS A 28 3.84 1.99 14.90
N VAL A 29 2.89 1.31 14.27
CA VAL A 29 1.46 1.61 14.37
C VAL A 29 0.87 0.88 15.57
N TYR A 30 0.15 1.60 16.43
CA TYR A 30 -0.44 1.09 17.67
C TYR A 30 -1.94 0.83 17.52
N LYS A 31 -2.64 1.77 16.86
CA LYS A 31 -4.09 1.75 16.68
C LYS A 31 -4.44 2.38 15.34
N ASN A 32 -5.59 2.04 14.81
CA ASN A 32 -6.08 2.60 13.56
C ASN A 32 -7.60 2.63 13.52
N PHE A 33 -8.13 3.49 12.65
CA PHE A 33 -9.54 3.51 12.29
C PHE A 33 -9.72 3.97 10.84
N VAL A 34 -10.84 3.56 10.25
CA VAL A 34 -11.35 4.07 8.98
C VAL A 34 -12.83 4.32 9.18
N ILE A 35 -13.27 5.54 8.92
CA ILE A 35 -14.68 5.95 9.00
C ILE A 35 -15.09 6.69 7.73
N PRO A 36 -16.37 6.70 7.35
CA PRO A 36 -16.83 7.51 6.24
C PRO A 36 -16.68 9.01 6.56
N THR A 37 -16.38 9.80 5.55
CA THR A 37 -16.36 11.25 5.64
C THR A 37 -17.80 11.75 5.52
N PRO A 38 -18.28 12.60 6.45
CA PRO A 38 -19.60 13.21 6.32
C PRO A 38 -19.73 14.01 5.02
N THR A 39 -20.90 13.98 4.41
CA THR A 39 -21.16 14.63 3.14
C THR A 39 -20.86 16.14 3.21
N GLY A 40 -20.08 16.62 2.24
CA GLY A 40 -19.68 18.04 2.19
C GLY A 40 -18.63 18.46 3.22
N ALA A 41 -18.13 17.54 4.05
CA ALA A 41 -17.10 17.87 5.05
C ALA A 41 -15.68 18.04 4.47
N TYR A 42 -15.46 17.67 3.23
CA TYR A 42 -14.15 17.78 2.55
C TYR A 42 -14.32 18.20 1.09
N THR A 43 -13.52 19.18 0.67
CA THR A 43 -13.46 19.61 -0.73
C THR A 43 -12.03 20.02 -1.06
N ASP A 44 -11.39 19.33 -2.00
CA ASP A 44 -10.05 19.62 -2.54
C ASP A 44 -9.04 20.08 -1.47
N GLY A 45 -8.83 19.26 -0.46
CA GLY A 45 -7.86 19.50 0.61
C GLY A 45 -8.36 20.33 1.77
N THR A 46 -9.46 21.04 1.64
CA THR A 46 -10.04 21.86 2.71
C THR A 46 -11.13 21.08 3.45
N VAL A 47 -11.14 21.18 4.77
CA VAL A 47 -12.16 20.58 5.64
C VAL A 47 -13.18 21.64 6.09
N MET A 48 -14.47 21.29 5.97
CA MET A 48 -15.56 22.06 6.55
C MET A 48 -15.78 21.59 7.99
N VAL A 49 -15.29 22.40 8.94
CA VAL A 49 -15.31 22.04 10.36
C VAL A 49 -16.71 22.25 10.94
N ASN A 50 -17.56 21.24 10.78
CA ASN A 50 -18.91 21.19 11.34
C ASN A 50 -19.01 20.19 12.52
N GLU A 51 -20.14 20.16 13.20
CA GLU A 51 -20.36 19.28 14.35
C GLU A 51 -20.30 17.80 14.00
N GLU A 52 -20.80 17.43 12.82
CA GLU A 52 -20.83 16.05 12.35
C GLU A 52 -19.42 15.50 12.13
N LEU A 53 -18.55 16.26 11.46
CA LEU A 53 -17.14 15.89 11.25
C LEU A 53 -16.40 15.73 12.58
N VAL A 54 -16.57 16.71 13.49
CA VAL A 54 -15.92 16.69 14.80
C VAL A 54 -16.41 15.49 15.63
N LYS A 55 -17.72 15.21 15.64
CA LYS A 55 -18.32 14.09 16.34
C LYS A 55 -17.86 12.74 15.77
N SER A 56 -17.83 12.60 14.44
CA SER A 56 -17.40 11.36 13.77
C SER A 56 -15.95 11.02 14.10
N ILE A 57 -15.03 11.99 14.01
CA ILE A 57 -13.62 11.79 14.37
C ILE A 57 -13.47 11.56 15.87
N GLY A 58 -14.16 12.34 16.72
CA GLY A 58 -14.13 12.20 18.16
C GLY A 58 -14.59 10.82 18.64
N ASN A 59 -15.67 10.29 18.06
CA ASN A 59 -16.15 8.95 18.34
C ASN A 59 -15.12 7.89 17.93
N ALA A 60 -14.54 7.99 16.74
CA ALA A 60 -13.52 7.05 16.28
C ALA A 60 -12.28 7.04 17.18
N ILE A 61 -11.84 8.22 17.66
CA ILE A 61 -10.75 8.34 18.65
C ILE A 61 -11.09 7.61 19.95
N ASN A 62 -12.31 7.81 20.46
CA ASN A 62 -12.77 7.22 21.73
C ASN A 62 -12.94 5.69 21.62
N GLU A 63 -13.63 5.21 20.58
CA GLU A 63 -13.90 3.78 20.33
C GLU A 63 -12.59 2.98 20.17
N ASN A 64 -11.60 3.58 19.52
CA ASN A 64 -10.28 2.96 19.37
C ASN A 64 -9.34 3.23 20.56
N LYS A 65 -9.85 3.89 21.64
CA LYS A 65 -9.08 4.18 22.86
C LYS A 65 -7.74 4.87 22.56
N ILE A 66 -7.74 5.81 21.61
CA ILE A 66 -6.58 6.64 21.28
C ILE A 66 -6.44 7.71 22.35
N THR A 67 -5.26 7.78 22.98
CA THR A 67 -5.00 8.70 24.10
C THR A 67 -4.06 9.84 23.72
N THR A 68 -3.39 9.73 22.58
CA THR A 68 -2.47 10.74 22.07
C THR A 68 -3.18 12.06 21.81
N LYS A 69 -2.58 13.16 22.27
CA LYS A 69 -3.11 14.53 22.15
C LYS A 69 -2.49 15.33 21.01
N LYS A 70 -1.41 14.86 20.44
CA LYS A 70 -0.77 15.48 19.27
C LYS A 70 -1.37 14.88 18.00
N VAL A 71 -1.69 15.73 17.01
CA VAL A 71 -2.23 15.30 15.71
C VAL A 71 -1.37 15.82 14.57
N VAL A 72 -1.19 14.98 13.56
CA VAL A 72 -0.71 15.35 12.24
C VAL A 72 -1.86 15.13 11.27
N PHE A 73 -2.20 16.14 10.47
CA PHE A 73 -3.14 15.99 9.39
C PHE A 73 -2.42 15.84 8.06
N ASN A 74 -2.98 15.01 7.20
CA ASN A 74 -2.53 14.84 5.83
C ASN A 74 -3.69 15.14 4.87
N SER A 75 -3.37 15.83 3.78
CA SER A 75 -4.34 16.14 2.74
C SER A 75 -3.73 16.12 1.35
N LEU A 76 -4.57 15.82 0.37
CA LEU A 76 -4.29 15.99 -1.06
C LEU A 76 -5.15 17.15 -1.57
N SER A 77 -4.51 18.13 -2.22
CA SER A 77 -5.22 19.26 -2.83
C SER A 77 -4.53 19.67 -4.13
N SER A 78 -5.33 20.03 -5.13
CA SER A 78 -4.85 20.63 -6.38
C SER A 78 -4.30 22.06 -6.16
N ARG A 79 -4.67 22.70 -5.06
CA ARG A 79 -4.25 24.05 -4.65
C ARG A 79 -2.87 24.07 -4.01
N ILE A 80 -2.34 22.93 -3.56
CA ILE A 80 -0.98 22.85 -3.02
C ILE A 80 0.00 22.83 -4.19
N ALA A 81 0.78 23.90 -4.33
CA ALA A 81 1.78 23.99 -5.36
C ALA A 81 3.08 23.29 -4.92
N THR A 82 3.70 22.57 -5.85
CA THR A 82 4.95 21.85 -5.59
C THR A 82 5.96 22.14 -6.69
N ARG A 83 7.22 22.40 -6.31
CA ARG A 83 8.29 22.62 -7.28
C ARG A 83 9.62 22.06 -6.78
N GLU A 84 10.31 21.37 -7.65
CA GLU A 84 11.69 21.00 -7.43
C GLU A 84 12.60 22.20 -7.77
N VAL A 85 13.51 22.52 -6.87
CA VAL A 85 14.47 23.60 -7.03
C VAL A 85 15.88 23.15 -6.64
N THR A 86 16.87 23.73 -7.31
CA THR A 86 18.28 23.53 -6.97
C THR A 86 18.83 24.84 -6.42
N ILE A 87 19.34 24.80 -5.20
CA ILE A 87 19.86 25.96 -4.49
C ILE A 87 21.38 25.89 -4.28
N PRO A 88 22.05 27.02 -4.03
CA PRO A 88 23.47 27.02 -3.65
C PRO A 88 23.73 26.23 -2.36
N PRO A 89 24.99 25.86 -2.08
CA PRO A 89 25.37 25.10 -0.88
C PRO A 89 25.36 25.98 0.36
N ILE A 90 24.17 26.22 0.90
CA ILE A 90 23.96 27.00 2.13
C ILE A 90 23.83 26.10 3.35
N LYS A 91 24.05 26.64 4.55
CA LYS A 91 23.87 25.91 5.81
C LYS A 91 22.41 25.54 6.01
N GLU A 92 22.15 24.32 6.50
CA GLU A 92 20.77 23.80 6.70
C GLU A 92 19.86 24.78 7.43
N LYS A 93 20.33 25.40 8.51
CA LYS A 93 19.58 26.40 9.30
C LYS A 93 19.11 27.63 8.51
N LYS A 94 19.70 27.89 7.32
CA LYS A 94 19.35 29.02 6.46
C LYS A 94 18.49 28.63 5.26
N ILE A 95 18.26 27.36 5.05
CA ILE A 95 17.50 26.88 3.87
C ILE A 95 16.06 27.38 3.94
N ALA A 96 15.41 27.27 5.10
CA ALA A 96 14.04 27.73 5.29
C ALA A 96 13.86 29.22 4.93
N ASP A 97 14.73 30.06 5.44
CA ASP A 97 14.67 31.52 5.16
C ASP A 97 14.96 31.80 3.68
N PHE A 98 15.93 31.09 3.10
CA PHE A 98 16.26 31.22 1.69
C PHE A 98 15.09 30.81 0.80
N VAL A 99 14.44 29.67 1.09
CA VAL A 99 13.28 29.18 0.32
C VAL A 99 12.12 30.16 0.43
N ARG A 100 11.82 30.69 1.62
CA ARG A 100 10.76 31.70 1.80
C ARG A 100 11.04 33.00 1.03
N ALA A 101 12.27 33.49 1.09
CA ALA A 101 12.66 34.72 0.42
C ALA A 101 12.56 34.63 -1.11
N ASN A 102 12.74 33.43 -1.68
CA ASN A 102 12.70 33.21 -3.13
C ASN A 102 11.38 32.54 -3.58
N ALA A 103 10.39 32.39 -2.71
CA ALA A 103 9.16 31.65 -3.01
C ALA A 103 8.39 32.22 -4.21
N ALA A 104 8.38 33.53 -4.41
CA ALA A 104 7.76 34.18 -5.55
C ALA A 104 8.39 33.82 -6.91
N GLU A 105 9.66 33.41 -6.92
CA GLU A 105 10.33 32.92 -8.14
C GLU A 105 9.96 31.45 -8.43
N TYR A 106 9.58 30.72 -7.42
CA TYR A 106 9.25 29.31 -7.54
C TYR A 106 7.80 29.07 -7.98
N PHE A 107 6.88 29.93 -7.54
CA PHE A 107 5.46 29.72 -7.73
C PHE A 107 4.78 30.93 -8.38
N PRO A 108 3.95 30.72 -9.44
CA PRO A 108 3.20 31.78 -10.10
C PRO A 108 1.90 32.10 -9.32
N VAL A 109 1.99 32.24 -7.99
CA VAL A 109 0.89 32.54 -7.07
C VAL A 109 1.29 33.63 -6.09
N ASP A 110 0.31 34.28 -5.47
CA ASP A 110 0.59 35.21 -4.37
C ASP A 110 1.02 34.44 -3.12
N VAL A 111 2.34 34.26 -2.98
CA VAL A 111 2.93 33.48 -1.88
C VAL A 111 2.67 34.07 -0.51
N SER A 112 2.16 35.30 -0.38
CA SER A 112 1.80 35.92 0.90
C SER A 112 0.63 35.21 1.59
N THR A 113 -0.18 34.47 0.84
CA THR A 113 -1.33 33.70 1.33
C THR A 113 -1.01 32.20 1.46
N TYR A 114 0.28 31.84 1.37
CA TYR A 114 0.73 30.44 1.43
C TYR A 114 1.80 30.27 2.50
N GLU A 115 1.72 29.17 3.23
CA GLU A 115 2.84 28.67 4.02
C GLU A 115 3.81 27.91 3.11
N VAL A 116 5.08 28.34 3.09
CA VAL A 116 6.11 27.74 2.22
C VAL A 116 7.07 26.91 3.05
N SER A 117 7.28 25.67 2.63
CA SER A 117 8.19 24.73 3.27
C SER A 117 8.94 23.91 2.22
N TYR A 118 9.90 23.11 2.68
CA TYR A 118 10.70 22.26 1.77
C TYR A 118 11.03 20.92 2.39
N VAL A 119 11.35 19.97 1.52
CA VAL A 119 11.99 18.70 1.86
C VAL A 119 13.32 18.63 1.11
N PHE A 120 14.39 18.31 1.83
CA PHE A 120 15.69 18.05 1.23
C PHE A 120 15.67 16.71 0.50
N LEU A 121 16.07 16.70 -0.77
CA LEU A 121 16.17 15.51 -1.56
C LEU A 121 17.60 14.95 -1.52
N GLU A 122 18.54 15.69 -2.13
CA GLU A 122 19.93 15.24 -2.21
C GLU A 122 20.90 16.41 -2.42
N ASP A 123 22.19 16.15 -2.22
CA ASP A 123 23.27 17.02 -2.68
C ASP A 123 23.63 16.64 -4.13
N VAL A 124 23.65 17.61 -5.02
CA VAL A 124 24.02 17.43 -6.44
C VAL A 124 25.32 18.18 -6.75
N VAL A 125 26.10 17.65 -7.70
CA VAL A 125 27.33 18.28 -8.16
C VAL A 125 27.13 18.69 -9.63
N ASP A 126 27.24 20.01 -9.87
CA ASP A 126 27.17 20.59 -11.21
C ASP A 126 28.54 21.15 -11.55
N GLY A 127 29.31 20.40 -12.33
CA GLY A 127 30.73 20.67 -12.57
C GLY A 127 31.57 20.56 -11.31
N LYS A 128 32.07 21.71 -10.81
CA LYS A 128 32.84 21.82 -9.55
C LYS A 128 32.02 22.38 -8.37
N ILE A 129 30.77 22.73 -8.62
CA ILE A 129 29.92 23.41 -7.63
C ILE A 129 28.99 22.39 -6.99
N LYS A 130 29.04 22.29 -5.66
CA LYS A 130 28.03 21.55 -4.91
C LYS A 130 26.74 22.39 -4.87
N LYS A 131 25.60 21.77 -5.03
CA LYS A 131 24.26 22.37 -4.93
C LYS A 131 23.37 21.45 -4.11
N LYS A 132 22.25 21.97 -3.65
CA LYS A 132 21.24 21.17 -2.93
C LYS A 132 19.94 21.12 -3.74
N ARG A 133 19.42 19.92 -3.95
CA ARG A 133 18.13 19.70 -4.59
C ARG A 133 17.05 19.60 -3.52
N LEU A 134 16.01 20.41 -3.65
CA LEU A 134 14.90 20.49 -2.71
C LEU A 134 13.57 20.30 -3.46
N GLN A 135 12.61 19.68 -2.80
CA GLN A 135 11.21 19.78 -3.15
C GLN A 135 10.57 20.87 -2.30
N VAL A 136 10.12 21.95 -2.93
CA VAL A 136 9.45 23.07 -2.25
C VAL A 136 7.95 22.91 -2.38
N TYR A 137 7.23 23.26 -1.32
CA TYR A 137 5.80 23.19 -1.20
C TYR A 137 5.25 24.57 -0.80
N ALA A 138 4.18 24.99 -1.47
CA ALA A 138 3.39 26.14 -1.07
C ALA A 138 1.97 25.66 -0.76
N VAL A 139 1.59 25.74 0.50
CA VAL A 139 0.30 25.29 1.01
C VAL A 139 -0.56 26.50 1.35
N PRO A 140 -1.80 26.61 0.81
CA PRO A 140 -2.69 27.72 1.14
C PRO A 140 -2.97 27.80 2.65
N GLU A 141 -2.88 29.00 3.22
CA GLU A 141 -3.02 29.22 4.66
C GLU A 141 -4.44 28.90 5.15
N ASP A 142 -5.46 29.07 4.30
CA ASP A 142 -6.84 28.71 4.62
C ASP A 142 -7.00 27.19 4.86
N ILE A 143 -6.29 26.34 4.10
CA ILE A 143 -6.27 24.89 4.33
C ILE A 143 -5.70 24.61 5.73
N ILE A 144 -4.53 25.14 6.03
CA ILE A 144 -3.86 24.92 7.33
C ILE A 144 -4.75 25.41 8.48
N THR A 145 -5.37 26.58 8.31
CA THR A 145 -6.26 27.18 9.30
C THR A 145 -7.50 26.30 9.55
N ALA A 146 -8.07 25.70 8.51
CA ALA A 146 -9.18 24.76 8.66
C ALA A 146 -8.79 23.54 9.51
N TYR A 147 -7.61 22.95 9.26
CA TYR A 147 -7.12 21.81 10.04
C TYR A 147 -6.70 22.21 11.47
N ARG A 148 -6.19 23.41 11.68
CA ARG A 148 -5.93 23.95 13.03
C ARG A 148 -7.23 24.08 13.82
N ASN A 149 -8.28 24.62 13.19
CA ASN A 149 -9.61 24.73 13.79
C ASN A 149 -10.20 23.36 14.11
N LEU A 150 -10.03 22.38 13.22
CA LEU A 150 -10.46 21.01 13.47
C LEU A 150 -9.72 20.40 14.68
N ALA A 151 -8.39 20.57 14.75
CA ALA A 151 -7.59 20.11 15.90
C ALA A 151 -8.10 20.70 17.21
N ASN A 152 -8.34 22.02 17.25
CA ASN A 152 -8.86 22.74 18.41
C ASN A 152 -10.24 22.19 18.86
N LYS A 153 -11.17 21.99 17.92
CA LYS A 153 -12.50 21.42 18.20
C LYS A 153 -12.41 19.99 18.74
N LEU A 154 -11.45 19.20 18.27
CA LEU A 154 -11.16 17.85 18.75
C LEU A 154 -10.37 17.84 20.08
N LYS A 155 -9.96 18.99 20.61
CA LYS A 155 -9.07 19.13 21.77
C LYS A 155 -7.74 18.40 21.59
N LEU A 156 -7.20 18.49 20.37
CA LEU A 156 -5.89 17.98 19.98
C LEU A 156 -4.94 19.14 19.68
N LYS A 157 -3.65 18.91 19.89
CA LYS A 157 -2.58 19.86 19.53
C LYS A 157 -2.09 19.52 18.13
N LEU A 158 -2.23 20.43 17.18
CA LEU A 158 -1.67 20.28 15.84
C LEU A 158 -0.15 20.23 15.94
N ALA A 159 0.46 19.10 15.61
CA ALA A 159 1.89 18.89 15.61
C ALA A 159 2.50 19.20 14.23
N ALA A 160 1.78 18.86 13.17
CA ALA A 160 2.18 19.14 11.80
C ALA A 160 0.99 19.03 10.83
N PHE A 161 1.16 19.62 9.66
CA PHE A 161 0.36 19.38 8.47
C PHE A 161 1.24 18.80 7.37
N ASP A 162 0.74 17.83 6.64
CA ASP A 162 1.49 17.20 5.57
C ASP A 162 0.69 17.13 4.26
N TYR A 163 1.43 17.03 3.17
CA TYR A 163 0.90 16.84 1.84
C TYR A 163 1.06 15.38 1.42
N THR A 164 0.00 14.80 0.87
CA THR A 164 -0.03 13.37 0.49
C THR A 164 1.17 12.93 -0.36
N GLY A 165 1.62 13.78 -1.28
CA GLY A 165 2.80 13.48 -2.10
C GLY A 165 4.08 13.34 -1.28
N ASN A 166 4.30 14.21 -0.28
CA ASN A 166 5.42 14.05 0.63
C ASN A 166 5.28 12.78 1.47
N SER A 167 4.10 12.53 2.04
CA SER A 167 3.86 11.31 2.83
C SER A 167 4.16 10.03 2.03
N MET A 168 3.73 9.99 0.77
CA MET A 168 4.05 8.87 -0.13
C MET A 168 5.57 8.73 -0.33
N TYR A 169 6.28 9.85 -0.53
CA TYR A 169 7.72 9.84 -0.68
C TYR A 169 8.43 9.37 0.59
N GLN A 170 8.07 9.88 1.75
CA GLN A 170 8.69 9.48 3.02
C GLN A 170 8.49 7.98 3.30
N MET A 171 7.33 7.45 2.96
CA MET A 171 7.08 6.02 3.04
C MET A 171 7.89 5.27 1.98
N ALA A 172 7.83 5.65 0.70
CA ALA A 172 8.52 4.97 -0.39
C ALA A 172 10.05 4.95 -0.20
N LYS A 173 10.67 6.08 0.18
CA LYS A 173 12.09 6.22 0.49
C LYS A 173 12.59 5.21 1.53
N ASN A 174 11.76 4.86 2.49
CA ASN A 174 12.16 3.95 3.56
C ASN A 174 12.00 2.47 3.20
N TYR A 175 11.07 2.13 2.29
CA TYR A 175 10.66 0.74 2.03
C TYR A 175 10.93 0.25 0.60
N TYR A 176 11.17 1.15 -0.35
CA TYR A 176 11.40 0.84 -1.77
C TYR A 176 12.68 1.52 -2.26
N LYS A 177 13.82 0.83 -2.12
CA LYS A 177 15.14 1.43 -2.31
C LYS A 177 15.82 1.06 -3.62
N ASP A 178 15.31 0.03 -4.33
CA ASP A 178 15.99 -0.51 -5.49
C ASP A 178 15.23 -0.18 -6.78
N GLY A 179 15.92 0.35 -7.76
CA GLY A 179 15.41 0.63 -9.11
C GLY A 179 14.37 1.74 -9.16
N VAL A 180 13.63 1.81 -10.28
CA VAL A 180 12.61 2.83 -10.52
C VAL A 180 11.23 2.29 -10.21
N GLN A 181 10.55 2.92 -9.26
CA GLN A 181 9.20 2.57 -8.84
C GLN A 181 8.26 3.76 -9.03
N VAL A 182 7.06 3.48 -9.50
CA VAL A 182 5.98 4.48 -9.63
C VAL A 182 4.90 4.16 -8.61
N PHE A 183 4.43 5.17 -7.89
CA PHE A 183 3.31 5.07 -6.97
C PHE A 183 2.21 6.01 -7.45
N ALA A 184 1.06 5.47 -7.82
CA ALA A 184 -0.12 6.21 -8.21
C ALA A 184 -1.21 6.06 -7.14
N LYS A 185 -1.39 7.08 -6.31
CA LYS A 185 -2.48 7.13 -5.34
C LYS A 185 -3.69 7.76 -6.02
N ILE A 186 -4.63 6.92 -6.39
CA ILE A 186 -5.84 7.31 -7.10
C ILE A 186 -6.92 7.61 -6.06
N GLU A 187 -7.40 8.87 -6.02
CA GLU A 187 -8.47 9.32 -5.14
C GLU A 187 -9.71 9.74 -5.96
N ASN A 188 -10.65 10.44 -5.36
CA ASN A 188 -11.93 10.76 -5.99
C ASN A 188 -11.78 11.62 -7.25
N THR A 189 -11.22 12.82 -7.12
CA THR A 189 -11.14 13.82 -8.21
C THR A 189 -9.76 13.97 -8.82
N SER A 190 -8.74 13.47 -8.16
CA SER A 190 -7.35 13.59 -8.59
C SER A 190 -6.53 12.41 -8.14
N SER A 191 -5.39 12.22 -8.78
CA SER A 191 -4.43 11.18 -8.44
C SER A 191 -3.05 11.80 -8.22
N GLN A 192 -2.33 11.28 -7.23
CA GLN A 192 -0.95 11.67 -6.97
C GLN A 192 -0.01 10.61 -7.55
N VAL A 193 0.83 11.02 -8.49
CA VAL A 193 1.87 10.18 -9.07
C VAL A 193 3.22 10.59 -8.52
N LEU A 194 3.94 9.62 -7.96
CA LEU A 194 5.28 9.75 -7.43
C LEU A 194 6.19 8.75 -8.14
N ILE A 195 7.31 9.20 -8.67
CA ILE A 195 8.36 8.33 -9.24
C ILE A 195 9.60 8.46 -8.36
N ILE A 196 10.07 7.33 -7.89
CA ILE A 196 11.32 7.21 -7.15
C ILE A 196 12.31 6.37 -7.95
N SER A 197 13.58 6.70 -7.84
CA SER A 197 14.70 5.93 -8.37
C SER A 197 15.70 5.73 -7.26
N ASP A 198 15.98 4.47 -6.94
CA ASP A 198 16.95 4.09 -5.91
C ASP A 198 16.67 4.75 -4.54
N GLY A 199 15.38 4.91 -4.21
CA GLY A 199 14.90 5.51 -2.97
C GLY A 199 14.80 7.04 -2.98
N GLU A 200 15.24 7.71 -4.04
CA GLU A 200 15.16 9.17 -4.14
C GLU A 200 14.00 9.61 -5.05
N MET A 201 13.34 10.71 -4.70
CA MET A 201 12.26 11.27 -5.50
C MET A 201 12.83 11.89 -6.78
N VAL A 202 12.34 11.41 -7.92
CA VAL A 202 12.72 11.94 -9.23
C VAL A 202 11.60 12.81 -9.82
N LEU A 203 10.35 12.44 -9.61
CA LEU A 203 9.21 13.19 -10.14
C LEU A 203 8.01 13.02 -9.23
N GLN A 204 7.30 14.12 -9.01
CA GLN A 204 6.02 14.14 -8.32
C GLN A 204 5.05 15.02 -9.09
N ARG A 205 3.84 14.50 -9.38
CA ARG A 205 2.80 15.24 -10.11
C ARG A 205 1.41 14.88 -9.60
N THR A 206 0.53 15.86 -9.58
CA THR A 206 -0.91 15.65 -9.41
C THR A 206 -1.55 15.54 -10.79
N VAL A 207 -2.32 14.48 -10.99
CA VAL A 207 -3.12 14.24 -12.19
C VAL A 207 -4.57 14.60 -11.83
N PRO A 208 -5.26 15.47 -12.60
CA PRO A 208 -6.60 15.96 -12.28
C PRO A 208 -7.69 14.95 -12.70
N TYR A 209 -7.41 13.67 -12.53
CA TYR A 209 -8.33 12.56 -12.80
C TYR A 209 -8.31 11.59 -11.62
N GLY A 210 -9.48 11.05 -11.31
CA GLY A 210 -9.69 10.09 -10.25
C GLY A 210 -10.86 9.16 -10.57
N VAL A 211 -11.51 8.61 -9.53
CA VAL A 211 -12.59 7.63 -9.69
C VAL A 211 -13.99 8.20 -9.43
N LYS A 212 -14.14 9.52 -9.45
CA LYS A 212 -15.41 10.22 -9.14
C LYS A 212 -16.58 9.71 -9.98
N GLU A 213 -16.39 9.60 -11.30
CA GLU A 213 -17.47 9.20 -12.20
C GLU A 213 -17.90 7.75 -11.96
N ILE A 214 -16.97 6.88 -11.58
CA ILE A 214 -17.28 5.50 -11.22
C ILE A 214 -18.19 5.46 -10.00
N PHE A 215 -17.85 6.22 -8.93
CA PHE A 215 -18.69 6.34 -7.75
C PHE A 215 -20.05 6.93 -8.09
N ASN A 216 -20.08 8.01 -8.90
CA ASN A 216 -21.31 8.66 -9.33
C ASN A 216 -22.23 7.71 -10.11
N VAL A 217 -21.67 6.95 -11.05
CA VAL A 217 -22.43 5.94 -11.80
C VAL A 217 -23.04 4.92 -10.87
N LEU A 218 -22.26 4.32 -9.97
CA LEU A 218 -22.77 3.27 -9.09
C LEU A 218 -23.83 3.76 -8.10
N ILE A 219 -23.62 4.95 -7.50
CA ILE A 219 -24.55 5.50 -6.50
C ILE A 219 -25.86 5.96 -7.13
N ASN A 220 -25.82 6.41 -8.39
CA ASN A 220 -27.00 6.94 -9.08
C ASN A 220 -27.64 5.93 -10.04
N SER A 221 -27.14 4.70 -10.13
CA SER A 221 -27.71 3.69 -11.02
C SER A 221 -29.04 3.14 -10.47
N GLU A 222 -30.09 3.25 -11.26
CA GLU A 222 -31.39 2.61 -10.95
C GLU A 222 -31.31 1.08 -10.94
N LEU A 223 -30.30 0.52 -11.60
CA LEU A 223 -30.05 -0.92 -11.66
C LEU A 223 -29.34 -1.45 -10.39
N LEU A 224 -28.81 -0.56 -9.56
CA LEU A 224 -28.09 -0.88 -8.33
C LEU A 224 -28.74 -0.22 -7.09
N PRO A 225 -30.01 -0.48 -6.78
CA PRO A 225 -30.74 0.22 -5.72
C PRO A 225 -30.18 -0.02 -4.31
N THR A 226 -29.25 -0.94 -4.14
CA THR A 226 -28.56 -1.20 -2.86
C THR A 226 -27.28 -0.38 -2.68
N VAL A 227 -26.86 0.38 -3.71
CA VAL A 227 -25.66 1.22 -3.67
C VAL A 227 -26.09 2.66 -3.48
N GLU A 228 -26.25 3.08 -2.23
CA GLU A 228 -26.82 4.38 -1.86
C GLU A 228 -25.74 5.40 -1.48
N ASP A 229 -24.54 4.94 -1.12
CA ASP A 229 -23.46 5.77 -0.60
C ASP A 229 -22.07 5.27 -0.98
N SER A 230 -21.05 6.03 -0.61
CA SER A 230 -19.66 5.69 -0.89
C SER A 230 -19.20 4.38 -0.25
N LYS A 231 -19.80 3.99 0.88
CA LYS A 231 -19.43 2.75 1.56
C LYS A 231 -20.00 1.53 0.82
N SER A 232 -21.27 1.58 0.45
CA SER A 232 -21.91 0.53 -0.35
C SER A 232 -21.28 0.43 -1.74
N ALA A 233 -20.88 1.55 -2.35
CA ALA A 233 -20.11 1.54 -3.60
C ALA A 233 -18.74 0.86 -3.45
N MET A 234 -18.01 1.13 -2.35
CA MET A 234 -16.75 0.43 -2.05
C MET A 234 -16.95 -1.07 -1.83
N ASP A 235 -18.00 -1.46 -1.12
CA ASP A 235 -18.35 -2.86 -0.92
C ASP A 235 -18.73 -3.53 -2.25
N TYR A 236 -19.35 -2.79 -3.16
CA TYR A 236 -19.66 -3.25 -4.51
C TYR A 236 -18.39 -3.50 -5.33
N PHE A 237 -17.45 -2.54 -5.35
CA PHE A 237 -16.14 -2.70 -6.02
C PHE A 237 -15.35 -3.91 -5.53
N ALA A 238 -15.41 -4.19 -4.23
CA ALA A 238 -14.67 -5.30 -3.64
C ALA A 238 -15.19 -6.67 -4.08
N ARG A 239 -16.44 -6.76 -4.50
CA ARG A 239 -17.11 -8.02 -4.84
C ARG A 239 -17.33 -8.21 -6.33
N ASN A 240 -17.52 -7.12 -7.07
CA ASN A 240 -17.91 -7.17 -8.46
C ASN A 240 -16.83 -6.59 -9.35
N ASP A 241 -16.68 -7.14 -10.54
CA ASP A 241 -15.85 -6.54 -11.58
C ASP A 241 -16.59 -5.31 -12.12
N VAL A 242 -15.98 -4.14 -12.02
CA VAL A 242 -16.49 -2.87 -12.54
C VAL A 242 -15.81 -2.51 -13.86
N ILE A 243 -14.74 -3.22 -14.18
CA ILE A 243 -14.02 -3.12 -15.44
C ILE A 243 -14.62 -4.12 -16.38
N TYR A 244 -15.09 -3.62 -17.52
CA TYR A 244 -15.74 -4.41 -18.55
C TYR A 244 -14.84 -5.55 -19.03
N ASP A 245 -15.38 -6.78 -18.97
CA ASP A 245 -14.86 -7.96 -19.63
C ASP A 245 -16.04 -8.56 -20.40
N GLU A 246 -15.87 -8.92 -21.66
CA GLU A 246 -16.95 -9.42 -22.54
C GLU A 246 -17.73 -10.60 -21.93
N ASP A 247 -17.13 -11.32 -20.98
CA ASP A 247 -17.73 -12.46 -20.29
C ASP A 247 -18.49 -12.09 -19.00
N HIS A 248 -18.40 -10.85 -18.51
CA HIS A 248 -19.05 -10.40 -17.27
C HIS A 248 -20.09 -9.32 -17.56
N ILE A 249 -21.35 -9.74 -17.56
CA ILE A 249 -22.49 -8.81 -17.65
C ILE A 249 -22.61 -8.06 -16.33
N MET A 250 -22.20 -6.79 -16.32
CA MET A 250 -22.48 -5.92 -15.20
C MET A 250 -23.97 -5.58 -15.16
N ASN A 251 -24.52 -5.46 -13.95
CA ASN A 251 -25.87 -4.93 -13.74
C ASN A 251 -25.90 -3.40 -13.94
N LEU A 252 -25.35 -2.93 -15.06
CA LEU A 252 -25.29 -1.53 -15.48
C LEU A 252 -25.75 -1.41 -16.94
N SER A 253 -26.30 -0.28 -17.30
CA SER A 253 -26.63 0.04 -18.69
C SER A 253 -25.36 0.30 -19.50
N VAL A 254 -25.44 0.14 -20.83
CA VAL A 254 -24.33 0.43 -21.75
C VAL A 254 -23.82 1.87 -21.56
N ALA A 255 -24.73 2.84 -21.43
CA ALA A 255 -24.34 4.24 -21.21
C ALA A 255 -23.64 4.49 -19.88
N GLU A 256 -23.92 3.71 -18.84
CA GLU A 256 -23.23 3.77 -17.56
C GLU A 256 -21.84 3.13 -17.66
N MET A 257 -21.73 2.01 -18.37
CA MET A 257 -20.45 1.35 -18.65
C MET A 257 -19.52 2.24 -19.48
N ASP A 258 -20.03 2.89 -20.53
CA ASP A 258 -19.26 3.85 -21.35
C ASP A 258 -18.68 4.99 -20.50
N LYS A 259 -19.46 5.56 -19.57
CA LYS A 259 -18.97 6.62 -18.66
C LYS A 259 -17.84 6.14 -17.76
N ILE A 260 -17.93 4.89 -17.26
CA ILE A 260 -16.86 4.29 -16.43
C ILE A 260 -15.61 4.11 -17.28
N ASP A 261 -15.74 3.54 -18.47
CA ASP A 261 -14.63 3.27 -19.39
C ASP A 261 -13.93 4.56 -19.83
N ASP A 262 -14.68 5.58 -20.22
CA ASP A 262 -14.13 6.90 -20.58
C ASP A 262 -13.34 7.51 -19.40
N SER A 263 -13.90 7.45 -18.18
CA SER A 263 -13.24 7.95 -16.97
C SER A 263 -11.94 7.21 -16.67
N LEU A 264 -11.92 5.88 -16.85
CA LEU A 264 -10.73 5.06 -16.66
C LEU A 264 -9.66 5.32 -17.72
N LYS A 265 -10.06 5.54 -18.98
CA LYS A 265 -9.14 5.92 -20.06
C LYS A 265 -8.51 7.30 -19.81
N GLU A 266 -9.30 8.28 -19.36
CA GLU A 266 -8.77 9.60 -18.99
C GLU A 266 -7.75 9.51 -17.83
N LEU A 267 -8.07 8.70 -16.81
CA LEU A 267 -7.16 8.42 -15.69
C LEU A 267 -5.86 7.78 -16.17
N ALA A 268 -5.97 6.71 -16.97
CA ALA A 268 -4.80 6.00 -17.52
C ALA A 268 -3.94 6.93 -18.38
N SER A 269 -4.55 7.71 -19.27
CA SER A 269 -3.87 8.72 -20.10
C SER A 269 -3.18 9.78 -19.25
N GLY A 270 -3.82 10.22 -18.16
CA GLY A 270 -3.22 11.17 -17.20
C GLY A 270 -1.96 10.61 -16.54
N ILE A 271 -2.01 9.37 -16.09
CA ILE A 271 -0.87 8.67 -15.48
C ILE A 271 0.23 8.42 -16.52
N SER A 272 -0.15 7.96 -17.73
CA SER A 272 0.80 7.72 -18.83
C SER A 272 1.63 8.95 -19.15
N ARG A 273 1.01 10.13 -19.27
CA ARG A 273 1.74 11.38 -19.53
C ARG A 273 2.84 11.67 -18.52
N VAL A 274 2.62 11.37 -17.24
CA VAL A 274 3.64 11.56 -16.19
C VAL A 274 4.77 10.55 -16.34
N ILE A 275 4.43 9.30 -16.63
CA ILE A 275 5.37 8.20 -16.85
C ILE A 275 6.23 8.46 -18.10
N ASP A 276 5.60 8.87 -19.20
CA ASP A 276 6.27 9.13 -20.47
C ASP A 276 7.19 10.36 -20.38
N TYR A 277 6.76 11.39 -19.63
CA TYR A 277 7.64 12.52 -19.33
C TYR A 277 8.93 12.06 -18.61
N TYR A 278 8.79 11.19 -17.62
CA TYR A 278 9.94 10.62 -16.93
C TYR A 278 10.80 9.77 -17.88
N ALA A 279 10.22 8.84 -18.60
CA ALA A 279 10.93 7.90 -19.47
C ALA A 279 11.70 8.62 -20.60
N ASN A 280 11.12 9.68 -21.16
CA ASN A 280 11.75 10.48 -22.20
C ASN A 280 13.00 11.23 -21.70
N ASN A 281 13.02 11.60 -20.42
CA ASN A 281 14.14 12.30 -19.79
C ASN A 281 15.16 11.37 -19.12
N ASN A 282 14.87 10.07 -18.98
CA ASN A 282 15.69 9.09 -18.26
C ASN A 282 15.78 7.78 -19.06
N LYS A 283 16.28 7.84 -20.28
CA LYS A 283 16.32 6.71 -21.25
C LYS A 283 17.10 5.49 -20.75
N ASP A 284 18.02 5.70 -19.81
CA ASP A 284 18.90 4.66 -19.27
C ASP A 284 18.29 3.92 -18.06
N LYS A 285 17.10 4.34 -17.61
CA LYS A 285 16.45 3.78 -16.43
C LYS A 285 15.04 3.31 -16.76
N GLU A 286 14.82 2.01 -16.70
CA GLU A 286 13.51 1.41 -16.90
C GLU A 286 12.68 1.46 -15.62
N ILE A 287 11.36 1.61 -15.77
CA ILE A 287 10.41 1.54 -14.67
C ILE A 287 10.17 0.07 -14.33
N ASN A 288 10.57 -0.33 -13.13
CA ASN A 288 10.43 -1.70 -12.68
C ASN A 288 8.96 -2.09 -12.41
N LYS A 289 8.20 -1.20 -11.76
CA LYS A 289 6.82 -1.49 -11.38
C LYS A 289 6.04 -0.22 -11.05
N ILE A 290 4.73 -0.29 -11.32
CA ILE A 290 3.75 0.74 -10.94
C ILE A 290 2.88 0.17 -9.82
N TYR A 291 2.79 0.88 -8.70
CA TYR A 291 1.94 0.54 -7.56
C TYR A 291 0.72 1.45 -7.50
N ILE A 292 -0.47 0.84 -7.48
CA ILE A 292 -1.74 1.55 -7.31
C ILE A 292 -2.14 1.57 -5.85
N LEU A 293 -2.58 2.71 -5.38
CA LEU A 293 -2.94 3.04 -4.00
C LEU A 293 -4.25 3.84 -3.97
N GLY A 294 -4.76 4.11 -2.78
CA GLY A 294 -5.96 4.93 -2.59
C GLY A 294 -7.24 4.23 -3.02
N LEU A 295 -8.27 5.01 -3.36
CA LEU A 295 -9.58 4.49 -3.76
C LEU A 295 -9.51 3.58 -4.98
N GLY A 296 -8.69 3.92 -5.97
CA GLY A 296 -8.51 3.11 -7.16
C GLY A 296 -8.09 1.68 -6.87
N SER A 297 -7.30 1.44 -5.82
CA SER A 297 -6.82 0.09 -5.47
C SER A 297 -7.92 -0.86 -4.98
N TYR A 298 -9.12 -0.36 -4.72
CA TYR A 298 -10.28 -1.19 -4.35
C TYR A 298 -11.10 -1.64 -5.56
N ILE A 299 -10.87 -1.05 -6.72
CA ILE A 299 -11.57 -1.42 -7.95
C ILE A 299 -10.95 -2.71 -8.46
N LYS A 300 -11.73 -3.78 -8.44
CA LYS A 300 -11.28 -5.10 -8.90
C LYS A 300 -10.92 -5.03 -10.39
N GLY A 301 -9.72 -5.51 -10.75
CA GLY A 301 -9.21 -5.52 -12.13
C GLY A 301 -8.56 -4.22 -12.62
N ILE A 302 -8.53 -3.13 -11.83
CA ILE A 302 -7.90 -1.87 -12.24
C ILE A 302 -6.40 -2.03 -12.55
N ASP A 303 -5.74 -2.92 -11.85
CA ASP A 303 -4.32 -3.22 -12.11
C ASP A 303 -4.11 -3.84 -13.48
N LYS A 304 -4.97 -4.77 -13.90
CA LYS A 304 -4.92 -5.38 -15.23
C LYS A 304 -5.23 -4.36 -16.34
N LEU A 305 -6.25 -3.52 -16.13
CA LEU A 305 -6.59 -2.46 -17.07
C LEU A 305 -5.41 -1.49 -17.23
N LEU A 306 -4.88 -0.98 -16.12
CA LEU A 306 -3.78 -0.04 -16.16
C LEU A 306 -2.49 -0.68 -16.68
N GLU A 307 -2.26 -1.97 -16.45
CA GLU A 307 -1.14 -2.72 -17.04
C GLU A 307 -1.26 -2.77 -18.57
N TYR A 308 -2.47 -3.01 -19.08
CA TYR A 308 -2.76 -2.99 -20.52
C TYR A 308 -2.56 -1.59 -21.12
N GLU A 309 -3.19 -0.56 -20.53
CA GLU A 309 -3.13 0.82 -21.03
C GLU A 309 -1.72 1.44 -20.93
N LEU A 310 -1.00 1.16 -19.85
CA LEU A 310 0.33 1.72 -19.61
C LEU A 310 1.46 0.86 -20.21
N THR A 311 1.16 -0.33 -20.70
CA THR A 311 2.14 -1.30 -21.25
C THR A 311 3.31 -1.57 -20.30
N ARG A 312 3.06 -1.59 -18.99
CA ARG A 312 4.05 -1.74 -17.93
C ARG A 312 3.46 -2.54 -16.76
N PRO A 313 4.29 -3.26 -15.97
CA PRO A 313 3.80 -4.03 -14.84
C PRO A 313 3.10 -3.14 -13.81
N VAL A 314 1.82 -3.40 -13.54
CA VAL A 314 1.00 -2.69 -12.55
C VAL A 314 0.55 -3.64 -11.47
N LYS A 315 0.52 -3.18 -10.23
CA LYS A 315 0.01 -3.95 -9.09
C LYS A 315 -0.67 -3.05 -8.07
N CYS A 316 -1.85 -3.46 -7.61
CA CYS A 316 -2.41 -2.86 -6.41
C CYS A 316 -1.53 -3.19 -5.21
N LEU A 317 -1.10 -2.17 -4.47
CA LEU A 317 -0.28 -2.37 -3.28
C LEU A 317 -1.14 -3.01 -2.18
N SER A 318 -0.79 -4.22 -1.77
CA SER A 318 -1.55 -4.98 -0.76
C SER A 318 -0.95 -4.90 0.64
N ASN A 319 0.38 -4.80 0.72
CA ASN A 319 1.11 -4.74 1.98
C ASN A 319 2.40 -3.94 1.84
N ILE A 320 2.86 -3.35 2.95
CA ILE A 320 4.17 -2.72 3.06
C ILE A 320 5.01 -3.62 3.98
N SER A 321 6.08 -4.19 3.41
CA SER A 321 7.00 -5.05 4.15
C SER A 321 7.58 -4.32 5.36
N GLY A 322 7.51 -4.92 6.54
CA GLY A 322 8.06 -4.34 7.77
C GLY A 322 7.12 -3.42 8.55
N ILE A 323 5.91 -3.14 8.06
CA ILE A 323 4.87 -2.42 8.82
C ILE A 323 3.78 -3.39 9.24
N ASN A 324 3.67 -3.63 10.56
CA ASN A 324 2.61 -4.41 11.14
C ASN A 324 1.54 -3.48 11.73
N ILE A 325 0.32 -3.57 11.21
CA ILE A 325 -0.87 -2.94 11.81
C ILE A 325 -1.55 -3.97 12.69
N ASN A 326 -1.41 -3.80 14.02
CA ASN A 326 -2.07 -4.67 14.99
C ASN A 326 -3.57 -4.31 15.06
N ASN A 327 -4.39 -4.92 14.22
CA ASN A 327 -5.84 -4.84 14.37
C ASN A 327 -6.39 -6.21 14.79
N ARG A 328 -6.80 -6.35 16.07
CA ARG A 328 -7.37 -7.60 16.61
C ARG A 328 -8.69 -8.00 15.96
N LYS A 329 -9.41 -7.08 15.31
CA LYS A 329 -10.75 -7.31 14.73
C LYS A 329 -10.75 -7.61 13.23
N GLU A 330 -9.72 -7.20 12.50
CA GLU A 330 -9.62 -7.44 11.04
C GLU A 330 -8.21 -7.86 10.67
N LYS A 331 -8.02 -9.15 10.42
CA LYS A 331 -6.72 -9.76 10.06
C LYS A 331 -6.15 -9.32 8.71
N SER A 332 -6.80 -8.44 7.93
CA SER A 332 -6.48 -8.31 6.51
C SER A 332 -6.54 -6.92 5.89
N LYS A 333 -6.85 -5.85 6.59
CA LYS A 333 -6.74 -4.53 5.96
C LYS A 333 -5.34 -3.99 6.25
N GLY A 334 -4.46 -4.19 5.27
CA GLY A 334 -3.03 -3.95 5.37
C GLY A 334 -2.64 -2.48 5.49
N ALA A 335 -1.35 -2.26 5.68
CA ALA A 335 -0.73 -0.95 5.84
C ALA A 335 -0.96 0.02 4.66
N GLN A 336 -1.30 -0.53 3.48
CA GLN A 336 -1.52 0.26 2.25
C GLN A 336 -2.62 1.32 2.39
N GLN A 337 -3.62 1.10 3.24
CA GLN A 337 -4.70 2.08 3.47
C GLN A 337 -4.22 3.32 4.22
N PHE A 338 -3.12 3.19 4.97
CA PHE A 338 -2.61 4.21 5.88
C PHE A 338 -1.27 4.81 5.41
N ILE A 339 -0.92 4.63 4.13
CA ILE A 339 0.36 5.10 3.60
C ILE A 339 0.58 6.59 3.87
N ALA A 340 -0.43 7.41 3.59
CA ALA A 340 -0.36 8.83 3.84
C ALA A 340 -0.22 9.14 5.35
N CYS A 341 -0.98 8.45 6.20
CA CYS A 341 -0.86 8.60 7.65
C CYS A 341 0.51 8.16 8.20
N ILE A 342 1.08 7.08 7.66
CA ILE A 342 2.39 6.57 8.08
C ILE A 342 3.49 7.53 7.63
N GLY A 343 3.47 7.94 6.37
CA GLY A 343 4.47 8.85 5.81
C GLY A 343 4.49 10.22 6.48
N SER A 344 3.31 10.79 6.75
CA SER A 344 3.20 12.08 7.44
C SER A 344 3.67 12.07 8.90
N ALA A 345 3.78 10.90 9.52
CA ALA A 345 4.39 10.76 10.83
C ALA A 345 5.92 10.65 10.79
N ILE A 346 6.51 10.35 9.62
CA ILE A 346 7.97 10.21 9.46
C ILE A 346 8.63 11.58 9.35
N GLU A 347 8.24 12.39 8.37
CA GLU A 347 8.82 13.71 8.10
C GLU A 347 7.76 14.59 7.40
N PRO A 348 6.87 15.23 8.15
CA PRO A 348 5.83 16.08 7.58
C PRO A 348 6.41 17.39 7.02
N VAL A 349 5.75 17.93 6.00
CA VAL A 349 6.18 19.15 5.28
C VAL A 349 6.17 20.37 6.17
N ILE A 350 5.10 20.59 6.93
CA ILE A 350 4.92 21.79 7.77
C ILE A 350 4.82 21.36 9.22
N LEU A 351 5.83 21.71 10.01
CA LEU A 351 5.85 21.49 11.47
C LEU A 351 5.12 22.62 12.20
N SER A 352 4.59 22.33 13.38
CA SER A 352 3.90 23.32 14.23
C SER A 352 4.78 24.48 14.67
N GLU A 353 6.09 24.30 14.74
CA GLU A 353 7.07 25.35 15.04
C GLU A 353 7.05 26.46 13.97
N ASN A 354 6.76 26.09 12.70
CA ASN A 354 6.63 27.03 11.59
C ASN A 354 5.23 27.66 11.53
N LEU A 355 4.24 27.04 12.18
CA LEU A 355 2.86 27.52 12.17
C LEU A 355 2.59 28.61 13.23
N LYS A 356 3.60 29.32 13.66
CA LYS A 356 3.59 30.43 14.61
C LYS A 356 2.34 30.47 15.50
N ASP A 357 2.33 29.65 16.53
CA ASP A 357 1.54 29.89 17.74
C ASP A 357 2.31 29.35 18.94
N GLY A 358 2.85 30.29 19.68
CA GLY A 358 3.14 30.24 21.10
C GLY A 358 4.06 29.13 21.59
N GLU A 359 5.26 29.53 21.90
CA GLU A 359 6.09 29.03 23.00
C GLU A 359 5.92 27.53 23.34
N ILE A 360 6.54 26.68 22.57
CA ILE A 360 7.04 25.44 23.17
C ILE A 360 8.38 25.86 23.79
N SER A 361 8.33 26.23 25.06
CA SER A 361 9.52 26.54 25.84
C SER A 361 10.48 25.35 25.72
N GLU A 362 11.74 25.65 25.37
CA GLU A 362 12.87 24.69 25.42
C GLU A 362 13.02 24.01 26.79
N ASP A 363 12.29 24.50 27.79
CA ASP A 363 12.30 24.04 29.18
C ASP A 363 11.63 22.67 29.39
N GLU A 364 10.64 22.24 28.56
CA GLU A 364 10.03 20.93 28.72
C GLU A 364 10.90 19.78 28.16
N SER A 365 11.65 20.02 27.09
CA SER A 365 12.54 19.00 26.53
C SER A 365 13.75 18.75 27.43
N LEU A 366 14.31 19.80 28.04
CA LEU A 366 15.44 19.72 28.96
C LEU A 366 15.05 19.14 30.33
N ARG A 367 13.84 19.43 30.83
CA ARG A 367 13.31 18.80 32.06
C ARG A 367 13.01 17.32 31.86
N SER A 368 12.40 16.94 30.74
CA SER A 368 12.16 15.54 30.37
C SER A 368 13.48 14.76 30.26
N THR A 369 14.48 15.31 29.60
CA THR A 369 15.78 14.64 29.41
C THR A 369 16.53 14.45 30.73
N LYS A 370 16.56 15.46 31.63
CA LYS A 370 17.18 15.34 32.94
C LYS A 370 16.44 14.35 33.86
N THR A 371 15.12 14.28 33.76
CA THR A 371 14.32 13.31 34.54
C THR A 371 14.50 11.88 34.02
N VAL A 372 14.52 11.70 32.69
CA VAL A 372 14.80 10.39 32.06
C VAL A 372 16.24 9.94 32.38
N PHE A 373 17.21 10.85 32.38
CA PHE A 373 18.60 10.53 32.75
C PHE A 373 18.74 10.12 34.22
N LYS A 374 18.02 10.76 35.13
CA LYS A 374 17.96 10.37 36.56
C LYS A 374 17.30 8.98 36.72
N ILE A 375 16.21 8.72 36.02
CA ILE A 375 15.53 7.41 36.04
C ILE A 375 16.45 6.34 35.46
N MET A 376 17.18 6.60 34.38
CA MET A 376 18.16 5.67 33.81
C MET A 376 19.29 5.33 34.80
N ILE A 377 19.79 6.32 35.55
CA ILE A 377 20.83 6.09 36.58
C ILE A 377 20.28 5.22 37.71
N ILE A 378 19.04 5.46 38.16
CA ILE A 378 18.40 4.67 39.21
C ILE A 378 18.16 3.24 38.73
N VAL A 379 17.70 3.05 37.50
CA VAL A 379 17.51 1.72 36.89
C VAL A 379 18.84 1.00 36.71
N ALA A 380 19.90 1.69 36.29
CA ALA A 380 21.23 1.11 36.17
C ALA A 380 21.80 0.68 37.54
N LEU A 381 21.62 1.49 38.60
CA LEU A 381 21.99 1.13 39.97
C LEU A 381 21.21 -0.08 40.52
N LEU A 382 19.89 -0.13 40.22
CA LEU A 382 19.05 -1.27 40.56
C LEU A 382 19.48 -2.56 39.82
N LEU A 383 19.83 -2.45 38.54
CA LEU A 383 20.35 -3.59 37.76
C LEU A 383 21.68 -4.10 38.29
N VAL A 384 22.59 -3.21 38.74
CA VAL A 384 23.86 -3.58 39.38
C VAL A 384 23.63 -4.29 40.73
N LEU A 385 22.67 -3.81 41.55
CA LEU A 385 22.29 -4.46 42.80
C LEU A 385 21.64 -5.82 42.59
N ILE A 386 20.76 -5.95 41.59
CA ILE A 386 20.15 -7.24 41.22
C ILE A 386 21.19 -8.20 40.67
N SER A 387 22.12 -7.72 39.83
CA SER A 387 23.22 -8.53 39.28
C SER A 387 24.17 -8.97 40.38
N GLY A 388 24.49 -8.10 41.35
CA GLY A 388 25.28 -8.46 42.53
C GLY A 388 24.58 -9.48 43.41
N GLY A 389 23.28 -9.28 43.66
CA GLY A 389 22.46 -10.23 44.43
C GLY A 389 22.33 -11.61 43.75
N LEU A 390 22.15 -11.62 42.44
CA LEU A 390 22.12 -12.87 41.65
C LEU A 390 23.46 -13.59 41.63
N ASN A 391 24.59 -12.87 41.60
CA ASN A 391 25.91 -13.48 41.68
C ASN A 391 26.17 -14.13 43.06
N VAL A 392 25.76 -13.47 44.15
CA VAL A 392 25.85 -14.08 45.51
C VAL A 392 24.93 -15.28 45.63
N TYR A 393 23.68 -15.17 45.08
CA TYR A 393 22.73 -16.28 45.07
C TYR A 393 23.25 -17.50 44.25
N THR A 394 23.83 -17.23 43.07
CA THR A 394 24.43 -18.31 42.26
C THR A 394 25.64 -18.92 42.90
N MET A 395 26.48 -18.15 43.61
CA MET A 395 27.65 -18.68 44.34
C MET A 395 27.25 -19.61 45.51
N VAL A 396 26.15 -19.27 46.18
CA VAL A 396 25.62 -20.11 47.29
C VAL A 396 24.93 -21.39 46.75
N ASN A 397 24.27 -21.30 45.57
CA ASN A 397 23.58 -22.46 44.99
C ASN A 397 24.47 -23.42 44.17
N ILE A 398 25.66 -22.97 43.70
CA ILE A 398 26.60 -23.84 42.94
C ILE A 398 27.13 -24.99 43.82
N GLY A 399 27.18 -24.79 45.15
CA GLY A 399 27.55 -25.85 46.09
C GLY A 399 26.51 -27.00 46.22
N ALA A 400 25.25 -26.69 45.98
CA ALA A 400 24.15 -27.68 46.08
C ALA A 400 23.90 -28.43 44.74
N LEU A 401 24.26 -27.80 43.59
CA LEU A 401 23.97 -28.36 42.27
C LEU A 401 24.95 -29.44 41.80
N ASN A 402 26.14 -29.54 42.41
CA ASN A 402 27.13 -30.55 42.03
C ASN A 402 26.80 -31.98 42.50
N SER A 403 25.89 -32.13 43.46
CA SER A 403 25.44 -33.45 43.88
C SER A 403 24.29 -34.01 43.00
N ASP A 404 23.53 -33.12 42.33
CA ASP A 404 22.41 -33.57 41.48
C ASP A 404 22.82 -33.88 40.03
N LEU A 405 24.07 -33.56 39.64
CA LEU A 405 24.60 -33.82 38.30
C LEU A 405 24.99 -35.28 38.02
N GLU A 406 25.25 -36.08 39.07
CA GLU A 406 25.52 -37.50 38.87
C GLU A 406 24.27 -38.31 38.53
N ASP A 407 23.08 -37.87 38.98
CA ASP A 407 21.79 -38.54 38.67
C ASP A 407 21.24 -38.20 37.28
N LEU A 408 21.80 -37.19 36.57
CA LEU A 408 21.31 -36.74 35.26
C LEU A 408 21.98 -37.43 34.05
N ALA A 409 23.00 -38.29 34.27
CA ALA A 409 23.68 -39.00 33.19
C ALA A 409 22.74 -39.98 32.44
N GLU A 410 21.82 -40.62 33.15
CA GLU A 410 20.82 -41.52 32.53
C GLU A 410 19.77 -40.73 31.68
N ALA A 411 19.42 -39.50 32.10
CA ALA A 411 18.46 -38.67 31.35
C ALA A 411 19.04 -38.13 30.02
N GLN A 412 20.36 -37.95 29.97
CA GLN A 412 21.05 -37.45 28.78
C GLN A 412 21.10 -38.49 27.64
N GLU A 413 21.19 -39.78 28.02
CA GLU A 413 21.14 -40.88 27.05
C GLU A 413 19.73 -41.03 26.44
N VAL A 414 18.68 -40.87 27.23
CA VAL A 414 17.29 -40.91 26.77
C VAL A 414 16.99 -39.71 25.83
N TYR A 415 17.53 -38.53 26.16
CA TYR A 415 17.31 -37.33 25.33
C TYR A 415 18.05 -37.39 23.98
N SER A 416 19.27 -37.97 23.96
CA SER A 416 20.00 -38.18 22.71
C SER A 416 19.28 -39.15 21.76
N ASN A 417 18.71 -40.22 22.32
CA ASN A 417 17.91 -41.18 21.56
C ASN A 417 16.60 -40.59 21.02
N TYR A 418 15.98 -39.65 21.77
CA TYR A 418 14.80 -38.92 21.31
C TYR A 418 15.11 -37.96 20.15
N LEU A 419 16.23 -37.22 20.20
CA LEU A 419 16.70 -36.35 19.14
C LEU A 419 17.00 -37.10 17.83
N ASP A 420 17.62 -38.28 17.93
CA ASP A 420 17.93 -39.14 16.77
C ASP A 420 16.65 -39.70 16.12
N ALA A 421 15.66 -40.05 16.93
CA ALA A 421 14.35 -40.48 16.44
C ALA A 421 13.54 -39.33 15.80
N SER A 422 13.64 -38.12 16.36
CA SER A 422 12.96 -36.91 15.87
C SER A 422 13.54 -36.43 14.52
N THR A 423 14.87 -36.49 14.35
CA THR A 423 15.51 -36.13 13.06
C THR A 423 15.16 -37.15 11.97
N LYS A 424 15.11 -38.42 12.27
CA LYS A 424 14.67 -39.47 11.32
C LYS A 424 13.19 -39.30 10.92
N HIS A 425 12.33 -38.85 11.84
CA HIS A 425 10.93 -38.60 11.54
C HIS A 425 10.78 -37.37 10.60
N ALA A 426 11.59 -36.33 10.80
CA ALA A 426 11.59 -35.15 9.95
C ALA A 426 12.06 -35.44 8.50
N GLU A 427 13.06 -36.34 8.34
CA GLU A 427 13.52 -36.75 7.01
C GLU A 427 12.46 -37.57 6.25
N ILE A 428 11.68 -38.41 6.95
CA ILE A 428 10.61 -39.19 6.33
C ILE A 428 9.44 -38.30 5.90
N SER A 429 9.09 -37.27 6.69
CA SER A 429 8.00 -36.36 6.36
C SER A 429 8.27 -35.51 5.11
N VAL A 430 9.53 -35.13 4.87
CA VAL A 430 9.93 -34.39 3.65
C VAL A 430 9.79 -35.24 2.38
N VAL A 431 10.09 -36.56 2.50
CA VAL A 431 9.92 -37.49 1.38
C VAL A 431 8.45 -37.75 1.10
N GLU A 432 7.60 -37.82 2.12
CA GLU A 432 6.14 -38.00 1.97
C GLU A 432 5.48 -36.77 1.32
N GLU A 433 5.92 -35.57 1.64
CA GLU A 433 5.41 -34.32 1.07
C GLU A 433 5.78 -34.16 -0.41
N SER A 434 6.95 -34.62 -0.83
CA SER A 434 7.40 -34.57 -2.22
C SER A 434 6.65 -35.56 -3.14
N MET A 435 6.12 -36.65 -2.61
CA MET A 435 5.34 -37.63 -3.39
C MET A 435 3.88 -37.23 -3.62
N TYR A 436 3.36 -36.25 -2.86
CA TYR A 436 1.95 -35.83 -2.93
C TYR A 436 1.68 -34.71 -3.95
N THR A 437 2.70 -33.97 -4.41
CA THR A 437 2.51 -32.76 -5.23
C THR A 437 2.00 -33.04 -6.64
N VAL A 438 2.49 -34.02 -7.34
CA VAL A 438 2.09 -34.33 -8.74
C VAL A 438 0.64 -34.79 -8.83
N ASN A 439 0.15 -35.58 -7.90
CA ASN A 439 -1.24 -36.05 -7.90
C ASN A 439 -2.24 -34.93 -7.56
N LYS A 440 -1.90 -33.97 -6.70
CA LYS A 440 -2.77 -32.83 -6.39
C LYS A 440 -2.94 -31.89 -7.58
N GLN A 441 -1.89 -31.65 -8.34
CA GLN A 441 -1.96 -30.82 -9.56
C GLN A 441 -2.88 -31.42 -10.61
N LEU A 442 -2.79 -32.73 -10.83
CA LEU A 442 -3.67 -33.43 -11.76
C LEU A 442 -5.13 -33.39 -11.31
N VAL A 443 -5.40 -33.57 -10.01
CA VAL A 443 -6.77 -33.50 -9.48
C VAL A 443 -7.33 -32.09 -9.63
N ALA A 444 -6.60 -31.06 -9.26
CA ALA A 444 -7.04 -29.66 -9.41
C ALA A 444 -7.31 -29.28 -10.87
N MET A 445 -6.51 -29.79 -11.79
CA MET A 445 -6.72 -29.59 -13.22
C MET A 445 -8.00 -30.29 -13.71
N PHE A 446 -8.27 -31.51 -13.27
CA PHE A 446 -9.51 -32.23 -13.65
C PHE A 446 -10.75 -31.53 -13.10
N GLU A 447 -10.71 -31.05 -11.85
CA GLU A 447 -11.80 -30.27 -11.26
C GLU A 447 -12.07 -28.98 -12.06
N GLU A 448 -11.01 -28.27 -12.45
CA GLU A 448 -11.14 -27.06 -13.27
C GLU A 448 -11.63 -27.36 -14.71
N MET A 449 -11.24 -28.49 -15.28
CA MET A 449 -11.76 -28.95 -16.57
C MET A 449 -13.26 -29.29 -16.50
N GLU A 450 -13.69 -29.95 -15.43
CA GLU A 450 -15.12 -30.31 -15.22
C GLU A 450 -15.97 -29.04 -15.06
N GLU A 451 -15.46 -28.02 -14.40
CA GLU A 451 -16.17 -26.74 -14.18
C GLU A 451 -16.25 -25.90 -15.47
N LYS A 452 -15.15 -25.80 -16.22
CA LYS A 452 -15.01 -24.82 -17.31
C LYS A 452 -15.36 -25.37 -18.70
N LEU A 453 -15.20 -26.66 -18.94
CA LEU A 453 -15.52 -27.23 -20.26
C LEU A 453 -17.00 -27.46 -20.43
N PRO A 454 -17.58 -27.13 -21.61
CA PRO A 454 -18.97 -27.43 -21.91
C PRO A 454 -19.25 -28.94 -21.87
N ALA A 455 -20.43 -29.33 -21.39
CA ALA A 455 -20.85 -30.72 -21.34
C ALA A 455 -20.92 -31.42 -22.72
N THR A 456 -20.79 -30.63 -23.80
CA THR A 456 -20.76 -31.14 -25.19
C THR A 456 -19.34 -31.53 -25.65
N VAL A 457 -18.31 -31.24 -24.88
CA VAL A 457 -16.93 -31.63 -25.17
C VAL A 457 -16.71 -33.07 -24.72
N ARG A 458 -16.21 -33.92 -25.59
CA ARG A 458 -15.82 -35.29 -25.26
C ARG A 458 -14.31 -35.42 -25.34
N ILE A 459 -13.71 -35.89 -24.26
CA ILE A 459 -12.29 -36.20 -24.22
C ILE A 459 -12.10 -37.64 -24.64
N SER A 460 -11.47 -37.85 -25.79
CA SER A 460 -11.22 -39.20 -26.35
C SER A 460 -9.95 -39.83 -25.80
N SER A 461 -8.93 -39.03 -25.56
CA SER A 461 -7.70 -39.46 -24.88
C SER A 461 -7.05 -38.32 -24.16
N LEU A 462 -6.33 -38.65 -23.09
CA LEU A 462 -5.53 -37.75 -22.29
C LEU A 462 -4.21 -38.47 -22.01
N SER A 463 -3.11 -37.78 -22.25
CA SER A 463 -1.77 -38.24 -21.83
C SER A 463 -0.97 -37.08 -21.26
N THR A 464 -0.21 -37.38 -20.24
CA THR A 464 0.70 -36.42 -19.59
C THR A 464 2.13 -36.93 -19.69
N GLN A 465 3.05 -36.07 -20.07
CA GLN A 465 4.47 -36.34 -20.03
C GLN A 465 5.17 -35.08 -19.53
N ASP A 466 5.79 -35.21 -18.36
CA ASP A 466 6.31 -34.07 -17.60
C ASP A 466 5.21 -33.03 -17.35
N SER A 467 5.44 -31.75 -17.62
CA SER A 467 4.43 -30.68 -17.50
C SER A 467 3.55 -30.53 -18.74
N ASN A 468 3.69 -31.38 -19.77
CA ASN A 468 2.88 -31.31 -20.99
C ASN A 468 1.68 -32.25 -20.92
N LEU A 469 0.52 -31.71 -21.25
CA LEU A 469 -0.75 -32.41 -21.35
C LEU A 469 -1.20 -32.46 -22.81
N THR A 470 -1.44 -33.64 -23.33
CA THR A 470 -2.01 -33.82 -24.67
C THR A 470 -3.42 -34.36 -24.56
N LEU A 471 -4.39 -33.63 -25.12
CA LEU A 471 -5.82 -33.93 -25.14
C LEU A 471 -6.30 -34.15 -26.55
N SER A 472 -7.00 -35.27 -26.81
CA SER A 472 -7.80 -35.43 -28.02
C SER A 472 -9.25 -35.19 -27.68
N LEU A 473 -9.85 -34.18 -28.31
CA LEU A 473 -11.17 -33.67 -28.00
C LEU A 473 -12.09 -33.81 -29.22
N THR A 474 -13.33 -34.22 -29.00
CA THR A 474 -14.40 -34.17 -30.00
C THR A 474 -15.43 -33.12 -29.56
N VAL A 475 -15.73 -32.17 -30.44
CA VAL A 475 -16.60 -31.01 -30.16
C VAL A 475 -17.54 -30.75 -31.33
N LEU A 476 -18.68 -30.13 -31.06
CA LEU A 476 -19.67 -29.83 -32.09
C LEU A 476 -19.28 -28.56 -32.88
N GLY A 477 -18.88 -28.74 -34.13
CA GLY A 477 -18.56 -27.66 -35.05
C GLY A 477 -17.28 -26.85 -34.74
N LYS A 478 -16.86 -26.02 -35.72
CA LYS A 478 -15.66 -25.17 -35.56
C LYS A 478 -15.82 -24.12 -34.46
N ASP A 479 -17.02 -23.62 -34.24
CA ASP A 479 -17.32 -22.66 -33.18
C ASP A 479 -17.18 -23.30 -31.78
N GLY A 480 -17.60 -24.59 -31.66
CA GLY A 480 -17.38 -25.38 -30.45
C GLY A 480 -15.88 -25.59 -30.18
N ALA A 481 -15.10 -25.87 -31.22
CA ALA A 481 -13.64 -26.01 -31.09
C ALA A 481 -12.97 -24.70 -30.63
N ALA A 482 -13.35 -23.58 -31.24
CA ALA A 482 -12.82 -22.25 -30.84
C ALA A 482 -13.18 -21.92 -29.39
N LYS A 483 -14.44 -22.14 -28.98
CA LYS A 483 -14.88 -21.93 -27.58
C LYS A 483 -14.10 -22.78 -26.59
N THR A 484 -13.94 -24.08 -26.91
CA THR A 484 -13.20 -25.03 -26.07
C THR A 484 -11.72 -24.60 -25.89
N LEU A 485 -11.08 -24.13 -26.95
CA LEU A 485 -9.70 -23.59 -26.87
C LEU A 485 -9.61 -22.34 -25.99
N VAL A 486 -10.58 -21.45 -26.09
CA VAL A 486 -10.64 -20.25 -25.23
C VAL A 486 -10.81 -20.64 -23.77
N GLN A 487 -11.68 -21.61 -23.48
CA GLN A 487 -11.91 -22.09 -22.11
C GLN A 487 -10.68 -22.78 -21.54
N LEU A 488 -10.01 -23.64 -22.29
CA LEU A 488 -8.75 -24.26 -21.87
C LEU A 488 -7.67 -23.21 -21.57
N ARG A 489 -7.57 -22.16 -22.39
CA ARG A 489 -6.65 -21.03 -22.15
C ARG A 489 -7.00 -20.17 -20.93
N SER A 490 -8.25 -20.23 -20.47
CA SER A 490 -8.72 -19.49 -19.30
C SER A 490 -8.53 -20.24 -17.97
N MET A 491 -7.98 -21.44 -18.01
CA MET A 491 -7.75 -22.25 -16.82
C MET A 491 -6.52 -21.76 -16.07
N ASN A 492 -6.60 -21.75 -14.76
CA ASN A 492 -5.49 -21.32 -13.90
C ASN A 492 -4.39 -22.39 -13.78
N THR A 493 -4.77 -23.63 -14.06
CA THR A 493 -3.86 -24.79 -14.02
C THR A 493 -3.07 -24.99 -15.31
N ILE A 494 -3.38 -24.22 -16.36
CA ILE A 494 -2.77 -24.30 -17.69
C ILE A 494 -2.07 -22.98 -18.03
N ASP A 495 -0.79 -23.05 -18.35
CA ASP A 495 0.03 -21.89 -18.75
C ASP A 495 -0.14 -21.54 -20.23
N SER A 496 -0.10 -22.55 -21.11
CA SER A 496 -0.23 -22.32 -22.54
C SER A 496 -0.98 -23.47 -23.24
N VAL A 497 -1.70 -23.13 -24.32
CA VAL A 497 -2.49 -24.09 -25.12
C VAL A 497 -2.18 -23.91 -26.59
N GLN A 498 -1.78 -25.00 -27.23
CA GLN A 498 -1.52 -25.09 -28.68
C GLN A 498 -2.39 -26.18 -29.31
N THR A 499 -2.80 -26.01 -30.56
CA THR A 499 -3.48 -27.03 -31.33
C THR A 499 -2.79 -27.26 -32.68
N MET A 500 -2.66 -28.53 -33.07
CA MET A 500 -2.03 -28.89 -34.34
C MET A 500 -3.00 -28.88 -35.52
N GLY A 501 -4.28 -28.63 -35.30
CA GLY A 501 -5.30 -28.60 -36.34
C GLY A 501 -6.65 -29.16 -35.88
N VAL A 502 -7.62 -29.02 -36.74
CA VAL A 502 -8.99 -29.43 -36.52
C VAL A 502 -9.42 -30.27 -37.73
N THR A 503 -9.86 -31.48 -37.48
CA THR A 503 -10.32 -32.42 -38.55
C THR A 503 -11.83 -32.67 -38.41
N ASN A 504 -12.56 -32.64 -39.51
CA ASN A 504 -13.98 -33.01 -39.50
C ASN A 504 -14.10 -34.52 -39.39
N VAL A 505 -14.90 -35.01 -38.45
CA VAL A 505 -14.95 -36.45 -38.11
C VAL A 505 -16.16 -37.16 -38.73
N ASP A 506 -17.33 -36.51 -38.89
CA ASP A 506 -18.52 -37.16 -39.48
C ASP A 506 -19.54 -36.20 -40.11
N GLU A 507 -20.61 -36.84 -40.72
CA GLU A 507 -21.73 -36.13 -41.33
C GLU A 507 -22.63 -35.34 -40.33
N ARG A 508 -22.38 -35.46 -39.03
CA ARG A 508 -23.13 -34.75 -37.97
C ARG A 508 -22.48 -33.41 -37.59
N GLY A 509 -21.31 -33.08 -38.17
CA GLY A 509 -20.63 -31.85 -37.92
C GLY A 509 -19.73 -31.85 -36.69
N ASP A 510 -19.45 -33.01 -36.10
CA ASP A 510 -18.49 -33.14 -35.01
C ASP A 510 -17.08 -32.93 -35.55
N VAL A 511 -16.25 -32.32 -34.69
CA VAL A 511 -14.89 -31.90 -35.02
C VAL A 511 -13.94 -32.51 -34.02
N GLU A 512 -12.91 -33.20 -34.49
CA GLU A 512 -11.83 -33.70 -33.64
C GLU A 512 -10.64 -32.75 -33.66
N MET A 513 -10.11 -32.46 -32.50
CA MET A 513 -8.92 -31.65 -32.36
C MET A 513 -7.97 -32.22 -31.30
N THR A 514 -6.69 -32.18 -31.60
CA THR A 514 -5.64 -32.48 -30.61
C THR A 514 -5.07 -31.19 -30.08
N VAL A 515 -5.08 -31.06 -28.77
CA VAL A 515 -4.63 -29.90 -28.05
C VAL A 515 -3.47 -30.32 -27.16
N THR A 516 -2.37 -29.57 -27.22
CA THR A 516 -1.25 -29.70 -26.29
C THR A 516 -1.27 -28.49 -25.37
N ALA A 517 -1.34 -28.72 -24.08
CA ALA A 517 -1.33 -27.71 -23.06
C ALA A 517 -0.13 -27.90 -22.14
N VAL A 518 0.43 -26.84 -21.64
CA VAL A 518 1.49 -26.86 -20.62
C VAL A 518 0.85 -26.53 -19.28
N MET A 519 1.05 -27.37 -18.29
CA MET A 519 0.57 -27.12 -16.94
C MET A 519 1.44 -26.09 -16.25
N VAL A 520 0.82 -25.27 -15.38
CA VAL A 520 1.55 -24.28 -14.58
C VAL A 520 2.47 -25.02 -13.60
N GLU A 521 3.76 -24.72 -13.63
CA GLU A 521 4.70 -25.19 -12.61
C GLU A 521 4.44 -24.41 -11.32
N THR A 522 4.06 -25.12 -10.25
CA THR A 522 4.03 -24.53 -8.91
C THR A 522 5.38 -24.73 -8.26
N GLU A 523 6.07 -23.61 -7.96
CA GLU A 523 7.25 -23.57 -7.11
C GLU A 523 6.99 -24.13 -5.72
#